data_683a29f1c47547e79511ece31c464e9f
#
_entry.id   683a29f1c47547e79511ece31c464e9f
#
_cell.length_a   1.000
_cell.length_b   1.000
_cell.length_c   1.000
_cell.angle_alpha   90.00
_cell.angle_beta   90.00
_cell.angle_gamma   90.00
#
_symmetry.space_group_name_H-M   'P 1'
#
loop_
_entity.id
_entity.type
_entity.pdbx_description
1 polymer ?
#
loop_
_entity_poly.entity_id
_entity_poly.type
_entity_poly.pdbx_seq_one_letter_code
_entity_poly.pdbx_strand_id
1 'polypeptide(L)'
;MANITLRDAAQWCGGTVEEKYADVVFSGACNDTRSLQSGQLFIALQGARDGHDFIPAAMEKGAAAVLCSRKVGDYPAIIANDPRTALGDIAREALKRIGAKVVAVTGSVGKSTTKEMIASVLSGTFRVSKTPANHNNDIGMPMAILDMPESTEVAVLEMGMNHFREIAYLSGIAHPDVAVIINVGTAHIEFLGTQQGIRQAKLEILEGMTPQGMLLLNGDDTMLRYLDVMPKQRITYFGKSEGCNVRALDVSQSEGTLHFQVEAGRLTFPVDMKLEGEHYAADALAAVTVGLKLGVHPDKIRQQLDAFQNISGRQEIFEAKGFTIINDCYNAGPESMAAALNVLGNRPGRHIAVLGDMLELGDCAQAEHYRIGRIAAEKADMVFAFGPHAGRVLDGTITGGMPETMGRAFKSREELAAALRRAAKPGDVILFKGSHGMHLEKVLEAFLKEET
;
A
#
# COMPACT_ATOMS: atom_id res chain seq x y z
N MET A 1 3.43 -1.75 -23.46
CA MET A 1 2.58 -0.62 -23.10
C MET A 1 1.61 -0.39 -24.24
N ALA A 2 0.41 0.11 -23.96
CA ALA A 2 -0.55 0.47 -25.00
C ALA A 2 -0.03 1.68 -25.79
N ASN A 3 -0.04 1.57 -27.11
CA ASN A 3 0.28 2.69 -28.00
C ASN A 3 -0.97 3.55 -28.18
N ILE A 4 -0.93 4.77 -27.69
CA ILE A 4 -2.07 5.70 -27.70
C ILE A 4 -1.68 6.92 -28.55
N THR A 5 -2.55 7.29 -29.53
CA THR A 5 -2.36 8.52 -30.30
C THR A 5 -2.78 9.74 -29.49
N LEU A 6 -2.20 10.91 -29.75
CA LEU A 6 -2.64 12.15 -29.12
C LEU A 6 -4.08 12.50 -29.51
N ARG A 7 -4.53 12.13 -30.70
CA ARG A 7 -5.92 12.27 -31.16
C ARG A 7 -6.88 11.51 -30.24
N ASP A 8 -6.62 10.22 -30.01
CA ASP A 8 -7.45 9.39 -29.13
C ASP A 8 -7.47 9.96 -27.72
N ALA A 9 -6.29 10.23 -27.16
CA ALA A 9 -6.17 10.74 -25.79
C ALA A 9 -6.85 12.11 -25.61
N ALA A 10 -6.72 13.02 -26.56
CA ALA A 10 -7.41 14.31 -26.53
C ALA A 10 -8.93 14.14 -26.58
N GLN A 11 -9.43 13.23 -27.44
CA GLN A 11 -10.85 12.91 -27.50
C GLN A 11 -11.36 12.33 -26.18
N TRP A 12 -10.61 11.43 -25.55
CA TRP A 12 -11.00 10.77 -24.30
C TRP A 12 -11.12 11.72 -23.10
N CYS A 13 -10.23 12.73 -23.04
CA CYS A 13 -10.22 13.69 -21.92
C CYS A 13 -10.91 15.05 -22.27
N GLY A 14 -11.49 15.20 -23.45
CA GLY A 14 -12.08 16.47 -23.91
C GLY A 14 -11.05 17.60 -24.10
N GLY A 15 -9.78 17.24 -24.26
CA GLY A 15 -8.69 18.16 -24.55
C GLY A 15 -8.56 18.49 -26.03
N THR A 16 -7.59 19.32 -26.38
CA THR A 16 -7.27 19.68 -27.75
C THR A 16 -5.81 19.32 -28.09
N VAL A 17 -5.60 18.95 -29.37
CA VAL A 17 -4.29 18.69 -29.95
C VAL A 17 -4.19 19.39 -31.30
N GLU A 18 -3.03 19.95 -31.66
CA GLU A 18 -2.81 20.48 -32.99
C GLU A 18 -2.77 19.34 -34.01
N GLU A 19 -3.44 19.52 -35.16
CA GLU A 19 -3.59 18.46 -36.19
C GLU A 19 -2.24 17.87 -36.64
N LYS A 20 -1.17 18.71 -36.76
CA LYS A 20 0.18 18.23 -37.11
C LYS A 20 0.77 17.21 -36.10
N TYR A 21 0.23 17.15 -34.88
CA TYR A 21 0.70 16.27 -33.81
C TYR A 21 -0.30 15.16 -33.46
N ALA A 22 -1.48 15.16 -34.08
CA ALA A 22 -2.58 14.26 -33.72
C ALA A 22 -2.23 12.78 -33.77
N ASP A 23 -1.37 12.40 -34.72
CA ASP A 23 -0.94 11.00 -34.92
C ASP A 23 0.35 10.62 -34.17
N VAL A 24 0.90 11.53 -33.35
CA VAL A 24 1.99 11.21 -32.45
C VAL A 24 1.52 10.17 -31.42
N VAL A 25 2.31 9.11 -31.24
CA VAL A 25 2.01 8.00 -30.34
C VAL A 25 2.86 8.10 -29.10
N PHE A 26 2.28 7.88 -27.95
CA PHE A 26 2.99 7.70 -26.68
C PHE A 26 2.68 6.36 -26.05
N SER A 27 3.57 5.91 -25.16
CA SER A 27 3.38 4.70 -24.37
C SER A 27 3.85 4.93 -22.93
N GLY A 28 2.91 4.84 -21.98
CA GLY A 28 3.17 5.18 -20.59
C GLY A 28 3.13 6.67 -20.30
N ALA A 29 3.24 7.03 -19.01
CA ALA A 29 3.17 8.40 -18.55
C ALA A 29 4.12 8.68 -17.38
N CYS A 30 4.62 9.91 -17.29
CA CYS A 30 5.52 10.32 -16.23
C CYS A 30 5.29 11.80 -15.85
N ASN A 31 5.36 12.13 -14.57
CA ASN A 31 5.27 13.50 -14.07
C ASN A 31 6.59 14.03 -13.47
N ASP A 32 7.68 13.24 -13.57
CA ASP A 32 8.99 13.59 -13.05
C ASP A 32 10.06 13.42 -14.14
N THR A 33 10.67 14.54 -14.57
CA THR A 33 11.72 14.52 -15.59
C THR A 33 12.96 13.71 -15.20
N ARG A 34 13.17 13.39 -13.92
CA ARG A 34 14.31 12.59 -13.46
C ARG A 34 14.15 11.10 -13.80
N SER A 35 12.90 10.61 -13.81
CA SER A 35 12.54 9.22 -14.09
C SER A 35 11.91 9.02 -15.47
N LEU A 36 11.68 10.10 -16.24
CA LEU A 36 11.08 10.08 -17.56
C LEU A 36 11.87 9.16 -18.52
N GLN A 37 11.14 8.31 -19.22
CA GLN A 37 11.69 7.47 -20.29
C GLN A 37 11.24 7.98 -21.67
N SER A 38 12.06 7.72 -22.69
CA SER A 38 11.73 8.10 -24.07
C SER A 38 10.41 7.46 -24.51
N GLY A 39 9.58 8.24 -25.20
CA GLY A 39 8.28 7.79 -25.71
C GLY A 39 7.10 7.94 -24.72
N GLN A 40 7.33 8.36 -23.47
CA GLN A 40 6.26 8.60 -22.50
C GLN A 40 5.56 9.95 -22.72
N LEU A 41 4.30 10.05 -22.25
CA LEU A 41 3.56 11.29 -22.08
C LEU A 41 4.02 11.98 -20.78
N PHE A 42 4.58 13.19 -20.89
CA PHE A 42 4.91 13.98 -19.71
C PHE A 42 3.68 14.72 -19.19
N ILE A 43 3.38 14.59 -17.90
CA ILE A 43 2.22 15.22 -17.26
C ILE A 43 2.67 16.49 -16.53
N ALA A 44 2.33 17.65 -17.05
CA ALA A 44 2.68 18.95 -16.45
C ALA A 44 1.63 19.36 -15.41
N LEU A 45 1.83 18.92 -14.17
CA LEU A 45 0.93 19.21 -13.03
C LEU A 45 1.39 20.49 -12.31
N GLN A 46 0.45 21.26 -11.80
CA GLN A 46 0.70 22.35 -10.88
C GLN A 46 0.80 21.81 -9.44
N GLY A 47 1.92 22.08 -8.78
CA GLY A 47 2.20 21.67 -7.40
C GLY A 47 3.03 22.75 -6.69
N ALA A 48 3.96 22.37 -5.83
CA ALA A 48 4.93 23.29 -5.22
C ALA A 48 5.80 24.03 -6.26
N ARG A 49 6.00 23.42 -7.41
CA ARG A 49 6.54 24.03 -8.63
C ARG A 49 5.55 23.84 -9.76
N ASP A 50 5.56 24.74 -10.74
CA ASP A 50 4.74 24.58 -11.93
C ASP A 50 5.37 23.53 -12.87
N GLY A 51 4.67 22.43 -13.12
CA GLY A 51 5.11 21.36 -14.02
C GLY A 51 5.37 21.83 -15.44
N HIS A 52 4.74 22.93 -15.87
CA HIS A 52 4.95 23.52 -17.19
C HIS A 52 6.38 24.01 -17.41
N ASP A 53 7.09 24.42 -16.35
CA ASP A 53 8.47 24.88 -16.42
C ASP A 53 9.44 23.75 -16.81
N PHE A 54 9.02 22.48 -16.61
CA PHE A 54 9.82 21.30 -16.92
C PHE A 54 9.54 20.72 -18.32
N ILE A 55 8.59 21.28 -19.08
CA ILE A 55 8.23 20.77 -20.42
C ILE A 55 9.44 20.75 -21.36
N PRO A 56 10.26 21.81 -21.48
CA PRO A 56 11.43 21.75 -22.35
C PRO A 56 12.40 20.63 -21.99
N ALA A 57 12.69 20.46 -20.70
CA ALA A 57 13.56 19.39 -20.22
C ALA A 57 12.98 17.99 -20.43
N ALA A 58 11.66 17.82 -20.33
CA ALA A 58 10.98 16.57 -20.65
C ALA A 58 11.11 16.21 -22.13
N MET A 59 10.92 17.21 -23.02
CA MET A 59 11.05 17.00 -24.45
C MET A 59 12.50 16.70 -24.87
N GLU A 60 13.48 17.40 -24.29
CA GLU A 60 14.91 17.09 -24.49
C GLU A 60 15.28 15.67 -24.07
N LYS A 61 14.62 15.13 -23.04
CA LYS A 61 14.78 13.74 -22.58
C LYS A 61 14.01 12.71 -23.40
N GLY A 62 13.28 13.13 -24.42
CA GLY A 62 12.60 12.25 -25.35
C GLY A 62 11.17 11.91 -24.98
N ALA A 63 10.48 12.75 -24.19
CA ALA A 63 9.03 12.63 -24.07
C ALA A 63 8.39 12.65 -25.45
N ALA A 64 7.43 11.78 -25.72
CA ALA A 64 6.71 11.77 -27.00
C ALA A 64 5.79 13.00 -27.12
N ALA A 65 5.19 13.39 -26.01
CA ALA A 65 4.24 14.49 -25.93
C ALA A 65 4.06 14.97 -24.48
N VAL A 66 3.26 16.01 -24.32
CA VAL A 66 2.93 16.61 -23.02
C VAL A 66 1.42 16.68 -22.82
N LEU A 67 0.95 16.41 -21.59
CA LEU A 67 -0.39 16.78 -21.13
C LEU A 67 -0.25 18.01 -20.23
N CYS A 68 -0.88 19.13 -20.61
CA CYS A 68 -0.71 20.42 -19.95
C CYS A 68 -1.99 21.26 -19.97
N SER A 69 -2.07 22.32 -19.14
CA SER A 69 -3.22 23.22 -19.09
C SER A 69 -3.10 24.43 -20.04
N ARG A 70 -1.90 24.71 -20.54
CA ARG A 70 -1.62 25.81 -21.48
C ARG A 70 -0.49 25.44 -22.43
N LYS A 71 -0.50 26.01 -23.60
CA LYS A 71 0.57 25.80 -24.58
C LYS A 71 1.92 26.37 -24.06
N VAL A 72 2.96 25.56 -24.15
CA VAL A 72 4.35 25.93 -23.86
C VAL A 72 5.22 25.48 -25.02
N GLY A 73 5.76 26.43 -25.79
CA GLY A 73 6.57 26.12 -26.97
C GLY A 73 5.78 25.45 -28.11
N ASP A 74 6.50 24.94 -29.10
CA ASP A 74 5.95 24.20 -30.24
C ASP A 74 6.27 22.71 -30.12
N TYR A 75 5.62 22.05 -29.15
CA TYR A 75 5.78 20.64 -28.85
C TYR A 75 4.47 19.86 -29.07
N PRO A 76 4.54 18.56 -29.36
CA PRO A 76 3.36 17.68 -29.31
C PRO A 76 2.71 17.78 -27.94
N ALA A 77 1.47 18.27 -27.86
CA ALA A 77 0.80 18.50 -26.59
C ALA A 77 -0.71 18.25 -26.68
N ILE A 78 -1.26 17.66 -25.61
CA ILE A 78 -2.68 17.66 -25.29
C ILE A 78 -2.91 18.81 -24.32
N ILE A 79 -3.75 19.77 -24.70
CA ILE A 79 -4.13 20.88 -23.83
C ILE A 79 -5.50 20.57 -23.25
N ALA A 80 -5.60 20.43 -21.93
CA ALA A 80 -6.80 20.17 -21.18
C ALA A 80 -6.95 21.19 -20.04
N ASN A 81 -8.19 21.53 -19.67
CA ASN A 81 -8.44 22.48 -18.58
C ASN A 81 -7.78 22.09 -17.26
N ASP A 82 -7.85 20.81 -16.93
CA ASP A 82 -7.17 20.22 -15.77
C ASP A 82 -6.43 18.95 -16.19
N PRO A 83 -5.09 18.99 -16.27
CA PRO A 83 -4.27 17.83 -16.64
C PRO A 83 -4.41 16.64 -15.69
N ARG A 84 -4.77 16.85 -14.42
CA ARG A 84 -4.96 15.79 -13.44
C ARG A 84 -6.24 14.98 -13.76
N THR A 85 -7.34 15.67 -13.98
CA THR A 85 -8.59 15.02 -14.41
C THR A 85 -8.43 14.36 -15.78
N ALA A 86 -7.80 15.06 -16.72
CA ALA A 86 -7.52 14.53 -18.07
C ALA A 86 -6.68 13.25 -18.04
N LEU A 87 -5.69 13.16 -17.17
CA LEU A 87 -4.89 11.94 -16.96
C LEU A 87 -5.77 10.77 -16.52
N GLY A 88 -6.71 11.00 -15.58
CA GLY A 88 -7.67 9.99 -15.13
C GLY A 88 -8.59 9.51 -16.26
N ASP A 89 -9.11 10.45 -17.07
CA ASP A 89 -9.98 10.11 -18.20
C ASP A 89 -9.25 9.31 -19.28
N ILE A 90 -8.00 9.69 -19.60
CA ILE A 90 -7.16 8.95 -20.54
C ILE A 90 -6.88 7.54 -20.01
N ALA A 91 -6.54 7.41 -18.72
CA ALA A 91 -6.26 6.12 -18.11
C ALA A 91 -7.50 5.20 -18.08
N ARG A 92 -8.71 5.76 -17.83
CA ARG A 92 -9.96 5.02 -17.84
C ARG A 92 -10.22 4.39 -19.22
N GLU A 93 -10.12 5.18 -20.29
CA GLU A 93 -10.36 4.68 -21.64
C GLU A 93 -9.24 3.73 -22.11
N ALA A 94 -7.98 3.98 -21.69
CA ALA A 94 -6.88 3.05 -21.95
C ALA A 94 -7.11 1.68 -21.27
N LEU A 95 -7.53 1.65 -20.01
CA LEU A 95 -7.84 0.41 -19.29
C LEU A 95 -9.00 -0.34 -19.94
N LYS A 96 -10.04 0.38 -20.33
CA LYS A 96 -11.18 -0.18 -21.08
C LYS A 96 -10.75 -0.77 -22.42
N ARG A 97 -9.83 -0.12 -23.14
CA ARG A 97 -9.26 -0.64 -24.40
C ARG A 97 -8.45 -1.90 -24.19
N ILE A 98 -7.68 -1.98 -23.10
CA ILE A 98 -6.90 -3.18 -22.70
C ILE A 98 -7.90 -4.35 -22.45
N GLY A 99 -9.04 -4.09 -21.85
CA GLY A 99 -10.06 -5.10 -21.56
C GLY A 99 -9.69 -6.07 -20.45
N ALA A 100 -8.71 -5.72 -19.60
CA ALA A 100 -8.31 -6.50 -18.44
C ALA A 100 -9.42 -6.56 -17.39
N LYS A 101 -9.53 -7.70 -16.68
CA LYS A 101 -10.32 -7.75 -15.45
C LYS A 101 -9.65 -6.94 -14.36
N VAL A 102 -10.42 -6.16 -13.62
CA VAL A 102 -9.89 -5.25 -12.61
C VAL A 102 -10.20 -5.76 -11.20
N VAL A 103 -9.14 -5.92 -10.41
CA VAL A 103 -9.20 -6.20 -8.97
C VAL A 103 -8.71 -4.96 -8.24
N ALA A 104 -9.59 -4.30 -7.50
CA ALA A 104 -9.26 -3.12 -6.69
C ALA A 104 -9.08 -3.51 -5.23
N VAL A 105 -8.06 -2.93 -4.56
CA VAL A 105 -7.73 -3.24 -3.18
C VAL A 105 -7.64 -1.96 -2.36
N THR A 106 -8.40 -1.88 -1.26
CA THR A 106 -8.28 -0.82 -0.26
C THR A 106 -8.30 -1.36 1.16
N GLY A 107 -7.95 -0.54 2.13
CA GLY A 107 -7.91 -0.88 3.54
C GLY A 107 -7.15 0.19 4.34
N SER A 108 -7.22 0.17 5.65
CA SER A 108 -6.39 1.04 6.50
C SER A 108 -4.95 0.55 6.52
N VAL A 109 -4.75 -0.75 6.71
CA VAL A 109 -3.45 -1.43 6.77
C VAL A 109 -3.44 -2.62 5.82
N GLY A 110 -2.28 -3.03 5.31
CA GLY A 110 -2.12 -4.24 4.51
C GLY A 110 -2.37 -4.08 3.01
N LYS A 111 -2.83 -2.93 2.51
CA LYS A 111 -3.19 -2.71 1.09
C LYS A 111 -2.14 -3.21 0.10
N SER A 112 -0.89 -2.75 0.23
CA SER A 112 0.16 -3.11 -0.72
C SER A 112 0.57 -4.57 -0.60
N THR A 113 0.64 -5.12 0.62
CA THR A 113 0.93 -6.53 0.84
C THR A 113 -0.15 -7.41 0.23
N THR A 114 -1.43 -7.11 0.47
CA THR A 114 -2.56 -7.83 -0.13
C THR A 114 -2.56 -7.70 -1.65
N LYS A 115 -2.30 -6.51 -2.20
CA LYS A 115 -2.15 -6.29 -3.64
C LYS A 115 -1.06 -7.19 -4.24
N GLU A 116 0.10 -7.26 -3.60
CA GLU A 116 1.22 -8.09 -4.05
C GLU A 116 0.88 -9.59 -3.96
N MET A 117 0.24 -10.03 -2.86
CA MET A 117 -0.21 -11.42 -2.72
C MET A 117 -1.27 -11.79 -3.78
N ILE A 118 -2.25 -10.91 -4.03
CA ILE A 118 -3.25 -11.11 -5.09
C ILE A 118 -2.56 -11.21 -6.45
N ALA A 119 -1.65 -10.28 -6.76
CA ALA A 119 -0.92 -10.30 -8.03
C ALA A 119 -0.08 -11.57 -8.16
N SER A 120 0.60 -12.02 -7.11
CA SER A 120 1.35 -13.28 -7.08
C SER A 120 0.44 -14.48 -7.38
N VAL A 121 -0.65 -14.63 -6.64
CA VAL A 121 -1.61 -15.74 -6.82
C VAL A 121 -2.16 -15.77 -8.25
N LEU A 122 -2.53 -14.62 -8.81
CA LEU A 122 -3.08 -14.53 -10.16
C LEU A 122 -2.05 -14.77 -11.25
N SER A 123 -0.78 -14.39 -11.03
CA SER A 123 0.31 -14.57 -12.00
C SER A 123 0.61 -16.05 -12.32
N GLY A 124 0.22 -16.97 -11.44
CA GLY A 124 0.27 -18.41 -11.71
C GLY A 124 -0.65 -18.85 -12.87
N THR A 125 -1.57 -17.99 -13.34
CA THR A 125 -2.56 -18.34 -14.37
C THR A 125 -2.74 -17.26 -15.43
N PHE A 126 -2.59 -15.98 -15.06
CA PHE A 126 -2.88 -14.83 -15.91
C PHE A 126 -1.64 -13.94 -16.12
N ARG A 127 -1.66 -13.14 -17.17
CA ARG A 127 -0.74 -12.01 -17.34
C ARG A 127 -1.27 -10.84 -16.49
N VAL A 128 -0.60 -10.60 -15.36
CA VAL A 128 -1.02 -9.65 -14.35
C VAL A 128 -0.20 -8.37 -14.44
N SER A 129 -0.89 -7.23 -14.43
CA SER A 129 -0.29 -5.92 -14.13
C SER A 129 -0.82 -5.40 -12.79
N LYS A 130 -0.02 -4.63 -12.08
CA LYS A 130 -0.40 -4.07 -10.78
C LYS A 130 0.14 -2.66 -10.61
N THR A 131 -0.48 -1.86 -9.75
CA THR A 131 0.07 -0.57 -9.34
C THR A 131 1.44 -0.76 -8.67
N PRO A 132 2.51 -0.11 -9.16
CA PRO A 132 3.83 -0.19 -8.54
C PRO A 132 3.87 0.61 -7.23
N ALA A 133 4.66 0.15 -6.27
CA ALA A 133 4.92 0.83 -4.99
C ALA A 133 3.64 1.42 -4.35
N ASN A 134 3.61 2.73 -4.13
CA ASN A 134 2.49 3.50 -3.58
C ASN A 134 1.73 4.33 -4.63
N HIS A 135 1.73 3.92 -5.89
CA HIS A 135 0.95 4.57 -6.95
C HIS A 135 -0.55 4.28 -6.79
N ASN A 136 -1.14 4.73 -5.70
CA ASN A 136 -2.50 4.41 -5.26
C ASN A 136 -3.43 5.63 -5.15
N ASN A 137 -2.99 6.78 -5.71
CA ASN A 137 -3.73 8.03 -5.71
C ASN A 137 -4.13 8.45 -7.14
N ASP A 138 -4.76 9.60 -7.27
CA ASP A 138 -5.30 10.19 -8.51
C ASP A 138 -4.26 10.57 -9.57
N ILE A 139 -2.99 10.46 -9.28
CA ILE A 139 -1.87 10.63 -10.24
C ILE A 139 -1.19 9.27 -10.49
N GLY A 140 -0.82 8.59 -9.41
CA GLY A 140 -0.03 7.36 -9.49
C GLY A 140 -0.79 6.20 -10.14
N MET A 141 -2.04 5.97 -9.75
CA MET A 141 -2.83 4.88 -10.34
C MET A 141 -3.11 5.09 -11.84
N PRO A 142 -3.54 6.28 -12.32
CA PRO A 142 -3.67 6.53 -13.75
C PRO A 142 -2.36 6.34 -14.54
N MET A 143 -1.22 6.82 -14.05
CA MET A 143 0.07 6.58 -14.69
C MET A 143 0.40 5.09 -14.76
N ALA A 144 0.18 4.35 -13.67
CA ALA A 144 0.38 2.91 -13.66
C ALA A 144 -0.51 2.16 -14.67
N ILE A 145 -1.72 2.64 -14.91
CA ILE A 145 -2.63 2.09 -15.95
C ILE A 145 -2.06 2.34 -17.35
N LEU A 146 -1.56 3.54 -17.62
CA LEU A 146 -0.96 3.88 -18.91
C LEU A 146 0.34 3.11 -19.21
N ASP A 147 1.04 2.66 -18.16
CA ASP A 147 2.23 1.83 -18.27
C ASP A 147 1.93 0.33 -18.50
N MET A 148 0.66 -0.10 -18.43
CA MET A 148 0.29 -1.51 -18.59
C MET A 148 0.50 -2.02 -20.02
N PRO A 149 1.00 -3.25 -20.21
CA PRO A 149 0.98 -3.92 -21.50
C PRO A 149 -0.45 -4.16 -21.99
N GLU A 150 -0.67 -4.07 -23.31
CA GLU A 150 -1.96 -4.45 -23.93
C GLU A 150 -2.33 -5.93 -23.71
N SER A 151 -1.34 -6.76 -23.45
CA SER A 151 -1.53 -8.18 -23.16
C SER A 151 -2.00 -8.47 -21.71
N THR A 152 -2.20 -7.45 -20.89
CA THR A 152 -2.66 -7.60 -19.50
C THR A 152 -4.05 -8.24 -19.46
N GLU A 153 -4.19 -9.34 -18.71
CA GLU A 153 -5.47 -10.05 -18.53
C GLU A 153 -6.14 -9.66 -17.23
N VAL A 154 -5.34 -9.34 -16.20
CA VAL A 154 -5.84 -8.88 -14.91
C VAL A 154 -5.01 -7.70 -14.43
N ALA A 155 -5.67 -6.61 -14.06
CA ALA A 155 -5.08 -5.43 -13.43
C ALA A 155 -5.41 -5.43 -11.93
N VAL A 156 -4.38 -5.42 -11.06
CA VAL A 156 -4.53 -5.34 -9.60
C VAL A 156 -4.18 -3.93 -9.15
N LEU A 157 -5.19 -3.15 -8.78
CA LEU A 157 -5.07 -1.73 -8.49
C LEU A 157 -5.25 -1.45 -7.00
N GLU A 158 -4.23 -0.87 -6.38
CA GLU A 158 -4.32 -0.35 -5.01
C GLU A 158 -4.99 1.03 -5.03
N MET A 159 -5.97 1.24 -4.14
CA MET A 159 -6.66 2.51 -3.95
C MET A 159 -6.43 3.03 -2.54
N GLY A 160 -5.66 4.11 -2.43
CA GLY A 160 -5.42 4.87 -1.21
C GLY A 160 -6.38 6.05 -1.10
N MET A 161 -6.53 6.58 0.12
CA MET A 161 -7.28 7.81 0.37
C MET A 161 -6.83 8.50 1.65
N ASN A 162 -6.95 9.80 1.68
CA ASN A 162 -6.87 10.63 2.88
C ASN A 162 -8.23 11.31 3.15
N HIS A 163 -9.02 11.59 2.12
CA HIS A 163 -10.28 12.32 2.18
C HIS A 163 -11.41 11.54 1.52
N PHE A 164 -12.65 11.97 1.82
CA PHE A 164 -13.83 11.50 1.10
C PHE A 164 -13.73 11.81 -0.38
N ARG A 165 -14.38 10.99 -1.21
CA ARG A 165 -14.47 11.06 -2.68
C ARG A 165 -13.21 10.65 -3.45
N GLU A 166 -12.08 10.41 -2.77
CA GLU A 166 -10.86 9.97 -3.44
C GLU A 166 -10.99 8.54 -3.97
N ILE A 167 -11.52 7.60 -3.17
CA ILE A 167 -11.75 6.22 -3.64
C ILE A 167 -12.86 6.19 -4.70
N ALA A 168 -13.91 7.01 -4.58
CA ALA A 168 -14.94 7.13 -5.61
C ALA A 168 -14.33 7.52 -6.97
N TYR A 169 -13.44 8.51 -6.98
CA TYR A 169 -12.73 8.95 -8.17
C TYR A 169 -11.89 7.83 -8.78
N LEU A 170 -11.05 7.17 -7.96
CA LEU A 170 -10.21 6.06 -8.40
C LEU A 170 -11.03 4.87 -8.92
N SER A 171 -12.11 4.53 -8.23
CA SER A 171 -13.03 3.48 -8.63
C SER A 171 -13.74 3.82 -9.95
N GLY A 172 -14.09 5.10 -10.14
CA GLY A 172 -14.67 5.61 -11.40
C GLY A 172 -13.70 5.57 -12.59
N ILE A 173 -12.39 5.56 -12.36
CA ILE A 173 -11.39 5.31 -13.41
C ILE A 173 -11.28 3.81 -13.69
N ALA A 174 -11.21 3.01 -12.64
CA ALA A 174 -10.84 1.60 -12.70
C ALA A 174 -11.99 0.65 -13.07
N HIS A 175 -13.24 1.00 -12.74
CA HIS A 175 -14.43 0.16 -12.89
C HIS A 175 -14.24 -1.29 -12.42
N PRO A 176 -13.96 -1.53 -11.11
CA PRO A 176 -13.58 -2.85 -10.62
C PRO A 176 -14.61 -3.94 -10.87
N ASP A 177 -14.16 -5.11 -11.35
CA ASP A 177 -14.92 -6.37 -11.35
C ASP A 177 -14.92 -7.02 -9.97
N VAL A 178 -13.81 -6.85 -9.24
CA VAL A 178 -13.63 -7.35 -7.88
C VAL A 178 -13.06 -6.22 -7.02
N ALA A 179 -13.73 -5.89 -5.92
CA ALA A 179 -13.21 -4.96 -4.93
C ALA A 179 -12.92 -5.70 -3.61
N VAL A 180 -11.78 -5.40 -3.00
CA VAL A 180 -11.34 -5.98 -1.73
C VAL A 180 -11.19 -4.87 -0.72
N ILE A 181 -11.90 -4.95 0.40
CA ILE A 181 -11.69 -4.09 1.57
C ILE A 181 -11.14 -4.95 2.71
N ILE A 182 -9.87 -4.70 3.08
CA ILE A 182 -9.12 -5.56 3.99
C ILE A 182 -9.50 -5.28 5.44
N ASN A 183 -9.58 -4.00 5.81
CA ASN A 183 -9.89 -3.57 7.18
C ASN A 183 -10.27 -2.09 7.24
N VAL A 184 -10.89 -1.71 8.37
CA VAL A 184 -11.20 -0.34 8.75
C VAL A 184 -10.56 -0.06 10.10
N GLY A 185 -9.32 0.39 10.10
CA GLY A 185 -8.59 0.84 11.29
C GLY A 185 -8.74 2.34 11.53
N THR A 186 -7.70 2.94 12.11
CA THR A 186 -7.66 4.37 12.48
C THR A 186 -6.78 5.22 11.57
N ALA A 187 -6.20 4.66 10.50
CA ALA A 187 -5.43 5.42 9.53
C ALA A 187 -6.28 6.54 8.89
N HIS A 188 -5.70 7.75 8.81
CA HIS A 188 -6.34 8.96 8.25
C HIS A 188 -7.55 9.47 9.05
N ILE A 189 -7.70 9.09 10.33
CA ILE A 189 -8.83 9.50 11.19
C ILE A 189 -8.87 11.02 11.39
N GLU A 190 -7.73 11.68 11.31
CA GLU A 190 -7.63 13.16 11.37
C GLU A 190 -8.52 13.83 10.32
N PHE A 191 -8.60 13.27 9.10
CA PHE A 191 -9.35 13.86 7.99
C PHE A 191 -10.79 13.33 7.88
N LEU A 192 -11.03 12.12 8.36
CA LEU A 192 -12.32 11.41 8.21
C LEU A 192 -13.14 11.38 9.50
N GLY A 193 -12.57 11.90 10.59
CA GLY A 193 -13.20 12.13 11.89
C GLY A 193 -13.42 10.89 12.73
N THR A 194 -13.96 9.79 12.15
CA THR A 194 -14.34 8.57 12.87
C THR A 194 -14.02 7.31 12.05
N GLN A 195 -14.00 6.14 12.70
CA GLN A 195 -13.93 4.86 11.98
C GLN A 195 -15.11 4.65 11.03
N GLN A 196 -16.31 5.15 11.37
CA GLN A 196 -17.46 5.13 10.47
C GLN A 196 -17.18 5.98 9.22
N GLY A 197 -16.56 7.16 9.38
CA GLY A 197 -16.11 7.98 8.24
C GLY A 197 -15.09 7.25 7.37
N ILE A 198 -14.11 6.58 8.00
CA ILE A 198 -13.12 5.76 7.28
C ILE A 198 -13.82 4.61 6.52
N ARG A 199 -14.77 3.91 7.16
CA ARG A 199 -15.59 2.88 6.49
C ARG A 199 -16.34 3.43 5.30
N GLN A 200 -17.02 4.57 5.47
CA GLN A 200 -17.77 5.23 4.40
C GLN A 200 -16.86 5.57 3.21
N ALA A 201 -15.70 6.17 3.46
CA ALA A 201 -14.74 6.51 2.41
C ALA A 201 -14.22 5.27 1.67
N LYS A 202 -13.98 4.13 2.37
CA LYS A 202 -13.58 2.88 1.70
C LYS A 202 -14.70 2.25 0.89
N LEU A 203 -15.95 2.36 1.34
CA LEU A 203 -17.13 1.86 0.62
C LEU A 203 -17.44 2.69 -0.64
N GLU A 204 -16.83 3.85 -0.83
CA GLU A 204 -16.90 4.61 -2.10
C GLU A 204 -16.37 3.78 -3.29
N ILE A 205 -15.58 2.73 -3.05
CA ILE A 205 -15.13 1.80 -4.10
C ILE A 205 -16.29 1.18 -4.88
N LEU A 206 -17.47 1.10 -4.26
CA LEU A 206 -18.69 0.57 -4.88
C LEU A 206 -19.24 1.46 -6.00
N GLU A 207 -18.94 2.76 -5.99
CA GLU A 207 -19.50 3.72 -6.94
C GLU A 207 -19.02 3.48 -8.37
N GLY A 208 -17.79 3.04 -8.57
CA GLY A 208 -17.25 2.69 -9.88
C GLY A 208 -17.38 1.21 -10.24
N MET A 209 -17.75 0.34 -9.30
CA MET A 209 -17.84 -1.09 -9.56
C MET A 209 -18.89 -1.42 -10.62
N THR A 210 -18.61 -2.45 -11.42
CA THR A 210 -19.58 -3.02 -12.33
C THR A 210 -20.79 -3.57 -11.56
N PRO A 211 -22.01 -3.53 -12.12
CA PRO A 211 -23.20 -4.04 -11.43
C PRO A 211 -23.11 -5.53 -11.03
N GLN A 212 -22.36 -6.32 -11.80
CA GLN A 212 -22.12 -7.75 -11.57
C GLN A 212 -20.85 -8.01 -10.74
N GLY A 213 -20.16 -6.93 -10.31
CA GLY A 213 -18.93 -7.01 -9.55
C GLY A 213 -19.08 -7.70 -8.20
N MET A 214 -17.98 -8.20 -7.68
CA MET A 214 -17.92 -8.88 -6.38
C MET A 214 -17.21 -8.00 -5.36
N LEU A 215 -17.84 -7.82 -4.21
CA LEU A 215 -17.24 -7.16 -3.05
C LEU A 215 -16.71 -8.20 -2.08
N LEU A 216 -15.41 -8.19 -1.81
CA LEU A 216 -14.76 -9.07 -0.84
C LEU A 216 -14.45 -8.28 0.42
N LEU A 217 -14.97 -8.73 1.55
CA LEU A 217 -14.83 -8.08 2.85
C LEU A 217 -14.18 -9.00 3.87
N ASN A 218 -13.31 -8.43 4.70
CA ASN A 218 -12.80 -9.14 5.87
C ASN A 218 -13.93 -9.29 6.90
N GLY A 219 -14.37 -10.52 7.13
CA GLY A 219 -15.43 -10.83 8.07
C GLY A 219 -14.99 -10.84 9.54
N ASP A 220 -13.68 -10.72 9.82
CA ASP A 220 -13.15 -10.54 11.17
C ASP A 220 -13.18 -9.09 11.62
N ASP A 221 -13.33 -8.15 10.66
CA ASP A 221 -13.47 -6.73 10.95
C ASP A 221 -14.94 -6.38 11.21
N THR A 222 -15.24 -5.93 12.41
CA THR A 222 -16.61 -5.59 12.84
C THR A 222 -17.22 -4.46 12.04
N MET A 223 -16.39 -3.51 11.55
CA MET A 223 -16.86 -2.41 10.71
C MET A 223 -17.26 -2.87 9.31
N LEU A 224 -16.73 -4.00 8.83
CA LEU A 224 -17.04 -4.58 7.53
C LEU A 224 -18.08 -5.70 7.62
N ARG A 225 -18.14 -6.42 8.76
CA ARG A 225 -19.08 -7.50 8.99
C ARG A 225 -20.53 -7.02 9.01
N TYR A 226 -20.77 -5.85 9.60
CA TYR A 226 -22.10 -5.29 9.82
C TYR A 226 -22.26 -3.98 9.04
N LEU A 227 -22.64 -4.11 7.76
CA LEU A 227 -22.93 -2.95 6.92
C LEU A 227 -24.36 -2.45 7.20
N ASP A 228 -24.51 -1.12 7.38
CA ASP A 228 -25.81 -0.48 7.63
C ASP A 228 -26.73 -0.57 6.41
N VAL A 229 -26.13 -0.55 5.21
CA VAL A 229 -26.83 -0.68 3.93
C VAL A 229 -26.14 -1.74 3.08
N MET A 230 -26.90 -2.72 2.66
CA MET A 230 -26.37 -3.80 1.81
C MET A 230 -26.14 -3.27 0.39
N PRO A 231 -24.93 -3.44 -0.17
CA PRO A 231 -24.64 -3.06 -1.54
C PRO A 231 -25.40 -3.97 -2.54
N LYS A 232 -25.53 -3.49 -3.77
CA LYS A 232 -26.13 -4.29 -4.86
C LYS A 232 -25.21 -5.41 -5.34
N GLN A 233 -23.90 -5.23 -5.16
CA GLN A 233 -22.88 -6.19 -5.54
C GLN A 233 -22.92 -7.42 -4.64
N ARG A 234 -22.48 -8.55 -5.19
CA ARG A 234 -22.39 -9.80 -4.43
C ARG A 234 -21.26 -9.72 -3.41
N ILE A 235 -21.59 -9.88 -2.12
CA ILE A 235 -20.58 -9.92 -1.05
C ILE A 235 -20.04 -11.33 -0.87
N THR A 236 -18.73 -11.44 -0.63
CA THR A 236 -18.05 -12.64 -0.16
C THR A 236 -17.19 -12.25 1.05
N TYR A 237 -17.40 -12.89 2.19
CA TYR A 237 -16.59 -12.66 3.39
C TYR A 237 -15.42 -13.65 3.45
N PHE A 238 -14.24 -13.14 3.79
CA PHE A 238 -13.06 -13.92 4.12
C PHE A 238 -12.61 -13.60 5.55
N GLY A 239 -11.99 -14.55 6.26
CA GLY A 239 -11.54 -14.35 7.65
C GLY A 239 -11.43 -15.66 8.41
N LYS A 240 -11.13 -15.57 9.73
CA LYS A 240 -11.07 -16.72 10.65
C LYS A 240 -12.45 -17.03 11.23
N SER A 241 -13.32 -16.02 11.32
CA SER A 241 -14.62 -16.10 11.99
C SER A 241 -15.59 -17.04 11.30
N GLU A 242 -16.47 -17.66 12.09
CA GLU A 242 -17.62 -18.43 11.58
C GLU A 242 -18.51 -17.55 10.69
N GLY A 243 -19.03 -18.14 9.60
CA GLY A 243 -19.86 -17.44 8.63
C GLY A 243 -19.08 -16.68 7.56
N CYS A 244 -17.72 -16.69 7.55
CA CYS A 244 -16.95 -16.32 6.37
C CYS A 244 -17.06 -17.40 5.28
N ASN A 245 -17.08 -16.98 4.03
CA ASN A 245 -17.18 -17.89 2.88
C ASN A 245 -15.85 -18.58 2.55
N VAL A 246 -14.74 -17.92 2.90
CA VAL A 246 -13.38 -18.45 2.81
C VAL A 246 -12.71 -18.21 4.16
N ARG A 247 -12.27 -19.28 4.82
CA ARG A 247 -11.78 -19.23 6.20
C ARG A 247 -10.35 -19.72 6.31
N ALA A 248 -9.59 -19.12 7.25
CA ALA A 248 -8.37 -19.72 7.75
C ALA A 248 -8.66 -20.44 9.07
N LEU A 249 -8.34 -21.72 9.10
CA LEU A 249 -8.42 -22.58 10.29
C LEU A 249 -6.99 -22.89 10.76
N ASP A 250 -6.81 -23.17 12.04
CA ASP A 250 -5.56 -23.64 12.65
C ASP A 250 -4.35 -22.73 12.33
N VAL A 251 -4.60 -21.41 12.40
CA VAL A 251 -3.54 -20.42 12.14
C VAL A 251 -2.47 -20.54 13.21
N SER A 252 -1.24 -20.80 12.80
CA SER A 252 -0.09 -20.96 13.68
C SER A 252 1.18 -20.42 13.05
N GLN A 253 2.17 -20.12 13.90
CA GLN A 253 3.47 -19.60 13.49
C GLN A 253 4.56 -20.52 14.02
N SER A 254 5.44 -21.03 13.17
CA SER A 254 6.60 -21.80 13.56
C SER A 254 7.77 -21.60 12.61
N GLU A 255 8.98 -21.48 13.14
CA GLU A 255 10.24 -21.37 12.35
C GLU A 255 10.21 -20.33 11.23
N GLY A 256 9.61 -19.14 11.51
CA GLY A 256 9.51 -18.06 10.52
C GLY A 256 8.43 -18.28 9.45
N THR A 257 7.63 -19.36 9.58
CA THR A 257 6.58 -19.74 8.63
C THR A 257 5.20 -19.62 9.25
N LEU A 258 4.29 -18.98 8.55
CA LEU A 258 2.86 -18.90 8.86
C LEU A 258 2.15 -20.10 8.23
N HIS A 259 1.43 -20.87 9.03
CA HIS A 259 0.68 -22.06 8.63
C HIS A 259 -0.80 -21.87 8.88
N PHE A 260 -1.65 -22.27 7.96
CA PHE A 260 -3.09 -22.34 8.16
C PHE A 260 -3.78 -23.25 7.14
N GLN A 261 -4.98 -23.71 7.46
CA GLN A 261 -5.84 -24.42 6.50
C GLN A 261 -6.85 -23.46 5.91
N VAL A 262 -6.97 -23.44 4.60
CA VAL A 262 -8.04 -22.73 3.89
C VAL A 262 -9.26 -23.64 3.81
N GLU A 263 -10.42 -23.14 4.23
CA GLU A 263 -11.74 -23.73 3.98
C GLU A 263 -12.56 -22.81 3.08
N ALA A 264 -13.02 -23.31 1.93
CA ALA A 264 -13.83 -22.58 0.96
C ALA A 264 -14.94 -23.48 0.40
N GLY A 265 -16.07 -23.54 1.06
CA GLY A 265 -17.16 -24.46 0.75
C GLY A 265 -16.74 -25.92 0.96
N ARG A 266 -16.57 -26.70 -0.13
CA ARG A 266 -16.11 -28.10 -0.05
C ARG A 266 -14.60 -28.24 -0.25
N LEU A 267 -13.91 -27.15 -0.55
CA LEU A 267 -12.46 -27.15 -0.72
C LEU A 267 -11.79 -26.96 0.63
N THR A 268 -10.77 -27.77 0.91
CA THR A 268 -9.85 -27.56 2.04
C THR A 268 -8.44 -27.86 1.57
N PHE A 269 -7.50 -26.94 1.86
CA PHE A 269 -6.10 -27.11 1.51
C PHE A 269 -5.18 -26.30 2.45
N PRO A 270 -3.96 -26.80 2.74
CA PRO A 270 -3.00 -26.09 3.57
C PRO A 270 -2.34 -24.94 2.79
N VAL A 271 -1.95 -23.91 3.53
CA VAL A 271 -1.11 -22.80 3.06
C VAL A 271 0.03 -22.61 4.06
N ASP A 272 1.25 -22.57 3.53
CA ASP A 272 2.48 -22.33 4.26
C ASP A 272 3.17 -21.10 3.62
N MET A 273 3.48 -20.09 4.43
CA MET A 273 4.08 -18.85 3.93
C MET A 273 5.29 -18.48 4.78
N LYS A 274 6.43 -18.20 4.12
CA LYS A 274 7.66 -17.77 4.81
C LYS A 274 7.56 -16.32 5.27
N LEU A 275 6.54 -16.04 6.09
CA LEU A 275 6.26 -14.73 6.67
C LEU A 275 6.01 -14.87 8.16
N GLU A 276 6.39 -13.86 8.93
CA GLU A 276 6.15 -13.81 10.36
C GLU A 276 5.04 -12.84 10.71
N GLY A 277 4.03 -13.35 11.40
CA GLY A 277 2.88 -12.60 11.88
C GLY A 277 1.55 -13.14 11.37
N GLU A 278 0.67 -13.48 12.31
CA GLU A 278 -0.66 -14.04 12.02
C GLU A 278 -1.57 -13.07 11.23
N HIS A 279 -1.27 -11.78 11.26
CA HIS A 279 -2.04 -10.78 10.50
C HIS A 279 -1.97 -11.02 8.99
N TYR A 280 -0.88 -11.63 8.48
CA TYR A 280 -0.77 -12.00 7.07
C TYR A 280 -1.77 -13.06 6.62
N ALA A 281 -2.37 -13.81 7.55
CA ALA A 281 -3.41 -14.75 7.20
C ALA A 281 -4.63 -14.07 6.56
N ALA A 282 -5.00 -12.87 7.01
CA ALA A 282 -6.10 -12.10 6.41
C ALA A 282 -5.74 -11.61 4.99
N ASP A 283 -4.50 -11.10 4.79
CA ASP A 283 -4.02 -10.66 3.49
C ASP A 283 -3.96 -11.84 2.50
N ALA A 284 -3.45 -13.00 2.95
CA ALA A 284 -3.40 -14.22 2.18
C ALA A 284 -4.80 -14.76 1.84
N LEU A 285 -5.76 -14.73 2.78
CA LEU A 285 -7.14 -15.14 2.52
C LEU A 285 -7.84 -14.23 1.49
N ALA A 286 -7.55 -12.92 1.49
CA ALA A 286 -8.02 -12.04 0.45
C ALA A 286 -7.50 -12.49 -0.92
N ALA A 287 -6.19 -12.81 -1.03
CA ALA A 287 -5.58 -13.30 -2.25
C ALA A 287 -6.13 -14.67 -2.69
N VAL A 288 -6.29 -15.60 -1.75
CA VAL A 288 -6.95 -16.91 -1.98
C VAL A 288 -8.36 -16.71 -2.53
N THR A 289 -9.14 -15.82 -1.88
CA THR A 289 -10.53 -15.57 -2.28
C THR A 289 -10.62 -15.01 -3.69
N VAL A 290 -9.78 -14.03 -4.03
CA VAL A 290 -9.69 -13.49 -5.40
C VAL A 290 -9.28 -14.59 -6.38
N GLY A 291 -8.24 -15.37 -6.07
CA GLY A 291 -7.76 -16.47 -6.91
C GLY A 291 -8.85 -17.49 -7.21
N LEU A 292 -9.53 -18.00 -6.19
CA LEU A 292 -10.63 -18.96 -6.33
C LEU A 292 -11.80 -18.38 -7.15
N LYS A 293 -12.15 -17.09 -6.95
CA LYS A 293 -13.22 -16.42 -7.70
C LYS A 293 -12.89 -16.20 -9.17
N LEU A 294 -11.61 -16.01 -9.50
CA LEU A 294 -11.14 -15.90 -10.88
C LEU A 294 -10.73 -17.25 -11.50
N GLY A 295 -10.92 -18.36 -10.79
CA GLY A 295 -10.71 -19.72 -11.31
C GLY A 295 -9.27 -20.21 -11.26
N VAL A 296 -8.42 -19.63 -10.42
CA VAL A 296 -7.07 -20.16 -10.17
C VAL A 296 -7.17 -21.46 -9.39
N HIS A 297 -6.46 -22.50 -9.86
CA HIS A 297 -6.45 -23.79 -9.19
C HIS A 297 -5.79 -23.72 -7.80
N PRO A 298 -6.33 -24.40 -6.75
CA PRO A 298 -5.80 -24.35 -5.39
C PRO A 298 -4.29 -24.65 -5.28
N ASP A 299 -3.77 -25.60 -6.05
CA ASP A 299 -2.33 -25.91 -6.03
C ASP A 299 -1.47 -24.74 -6.52
N LYS A 300 -1.94 -23.98 -7.51
CA LYS A 300 -1.24 -22.77 -7.96
C LYS A 300 -1.31 -21.66 -6.92
N ILE A 301 -2.46 -21.50 -6.24
CA ILE A 301 -2.61 -20.55 -5.13
C ILE A 301 -1.57 -20.87 -4.04
N ARG A 302 -1.49 -22.13 -3.62
CA ARG A 302 -0.51 -22.61 -2.62
C ARG A 302 0.92 -22.30 -3.06
N GLN A 303 1.28 -22.73 -4.29
CA GLN A 303 2.63 -22.52 -4.82
C GLN A 303 3.03 -21.05 -4.85
N GLN A 304 2.13 -20.15 -5.20
CA GLN A 304 2.40 -18.71 -5.27
C GLN A 304 2.52 -18.08 -3.87
N LEU A 305 1.73 -18.54 -2.90
CA LEU A 305 1.80 -18.05 -1.52
C LEU A 305 3.05 -18.59 -0.79
N ASP A 306 3.44 -19.86 -0.99
CA ASP A 306 4.69 -20.41 -0.44
C ASP A 306 5.94 -19.69 -0.98
N ALA A 307 5.92 -19.31 -2.25
CA ALA A 307 7.00 -18.57 -2.89
C ALA A 307 6.98 -17.06 -2.60
N PHE A 308 5.92 -16.54 -1.96
CA PHE A 308 5.76 -15.12 -1.73
C PHE A 308 6.82 -14.57 -0.78
N GLN A 309 7.41 -13.45 -1.15
CA GLN A 309 8.35 -12.69 -0.32
C GLN A 309 7.78 -11.30 -0.01
N ASN A 310 8.05 -10.84 1.20
CA ASN A 310 7.57 -9.52 1.61
C ASN A 310 8.25 -8.38 0.83
N ILE A 311 7.58 -7.23 0.82
CA ILE A 311 8.07 -6.02 0.15
C ILE A 311 9.11 -5.36 1.06
N SER A 312 10.18 -4.83 0.48
CA SER A 312 11.18 -4.07 1.23
C SER A 312 10.54 -2.91 2.02
N GLY A 313 11.01 -2.75 3.26
CA GLY A 313 10.48 -1.75 4.20
C GLY A 313 9.10 -2.07 4.80
N ARG A 314 8.54 -3.26 4.53
CA ARG A 314 7.28 -3.75 5.12
C ARG A 314 7.52 -5.05 5.85
N GLN A 315 7.96 -4.93 7.11
CA GLN A 315 8.35 -6.07 7.95
C GLN A 315 9.36 -6.99 7.23
N GLU A 316 10.34 -6.37 6.57
CA GLU A 316 11.45 -7.06 5.93
C GLU A 316 12.43 -7.51 7.02
N ILE A 317 12.66 -8.82 7.12
CA ILE A 317 13.48 -9.41 8.18
C ILE A 317 14.77 -9.94 7.56
N PHE A 318 15.91 -9.48 8.07
CA PHE A 318 17.22 -9.90 7.59
C PHE A 318 18.30 -9.81 8.67
N GLU A 319 19.38 -10.57 8.47
CA GLU A 319 20.56 -10.54 9.34
C GLU A 319 21.57 -9.52 8.83
N ALA A 320 22.06 -8.64 9.71
CA ALA A 320 23.12 -7.68 9.40
C ALA A 320 23.98 -7.40 10.63
N LYS A 321 25.32 -7.46 10.48
CA LYS A 321 26.29 -7.15 11.53
C LYS A 321 26.07 -7.89 12.87
N GLY A 322 25.53 -9.11 12.81
CA GLY A 322 25.20 -9.91 13.97
C GLY A 322 23.90 -9.53 14.68
N PHE A 323 23.06 -8.72 14.04
CA PHE A 323 21.72 -8.34 14.49
C PHE A 323 20.67 -8.93 13.58
N THR A 324 19.52 -9.29 14.14
CA THR A 324 18.31 -9.52 13.35
C THR A 324 17.55 -8.21 13.22
N ILE A 325 17.38 -7.71 12.01
CA ILE A 325 16.70 -6.44 11.71
C ILE A 325 15.29 -6.73 11.22
N ILE A 326 14.31 -6.04 11.80
CA ILE A 326 12.94 -5.97 11.30
C ILE A 326 12.74 -4.56 10.75
N ASN A 327 12.87 -4.42 9.43
CA ASN A 327 12.67 -3.15 8.72
C ASN A 327 11.18 -3.00 8.34
N ASP A 328 10.48 -2.15 9.06
CA ASP A 328 9.07 -1.81 8.82
C ASP A 328 8.88 -0.28 8.78
N CYS A 329 9.82 0.41 8.10
CA CYS A 329 9.92 1.87 8.06
C CYS A 329 9.00 2.53 7.03
N TYR A 330 8.28 1.76 6.21
CA TYR A 330 7.49 2.34 5.12
C TYR A 330 6.35 3.22 5.62
N ASN A 331 5.57 2.78 6.61
CA ASN A 331 4.52 3.57 7.25
C ASN A 331 4.12 2.97 8.61
N ALA A 332 3.43 3.77 9.44
CA ALA A 332 2.96 3.34 10.75
C ALA A 332 1.56 3.87 11.06
N GLY A 333 0.77 2.99 11.62
CA GLY A 333 -0.51 3.29 12.26
C GLY A 333 -0.67 2.37 13.47
N PRO A 334 -1.65 2.62 14.34
CA PRO A 334 -1.78 1.91 15.61
C PRO A 334 -1.86 0.38 15.48
N GLU A 335 -2.62 -0.12 14.51
CA GLU A 335 -2.79 -1.55 14.27
C GLU A 335 -1.49 -2.18 13.75
N SER A 336 -0.82 -1.52 12.81
CA SER A 336 0.43 -2.04 12.23
C SER A 336 1.60 -1.97 13.20
N MET A 337 1.65 -0.96 14.09
CA MET A 337 2.64 -0.88 15.17
C MET A 337 2.47 -2.05 16.15
N ALA A 338 1.24 -2.33 16.58
CA ALA A 338 0.95 -3.44 17.47
C ALA A 338 1.32 -4.79 16.83
N ALA A 339 1.01 -4.98 15.55
CA ALA A 339 1.38 -6.18 14.80
C ALA A 339 2.91 -6.38 14.73
N ALA A 340 3.66 -5.33 14.40
CA ALA A 340 5.12 -5.38 14.33
C ALA A 340 5.78 -5.66 15.70
N LEU A 341 5.26 -5.07 16.77
CA LEU A 341 5.71 -5.34 18.14
C LEU A 341 5.45 -6.78 18.55
N ASN A 342 4.33 -7.38 18.13
CA ASN A 342 4.07 -8.80 18.37
C ASN A 342 5.07 -9.68 17.63
N VAL A 343 5.44 -9.35 16.40
CA VAL A 343 6.48 -10.07 15.65
C VAL A 343 7.83 -9.95 16.37
N LEU A 344 8.20 -8.76 16.81
CA LEU A 344 9.42 -8.55 17.61
C LEU A 344 9.44 -9.45 18.84
N GLY A 345 8.37 -9.40 19.66
CA GLY A 345 8.31 -10.12 20.95
C GLY A 345 8.20 -11.64 20.81
N ASN A 346 7.90 -12.19 19.64
CA ASN A 346 7.83 -13.63 19.39
C ASN A 346 9.17 -14.22 18.94
N ARG A 347 10.19 -13.41 18.69
CA ARG A 347 11.51 -13.88 18.25
C ARG A 347 12.40 -14.21 19.43
N PRO A 348 13.34 -15.16 19.31
CA PRO A 348 14.34 -15.40 20.34
C PRO A 348 15.35 -14.26 20.40
N GLY A 349 15.84 -13.89 21.58
CA GLY A 349 16.87 -12.89 21.79
C GLY A 349 16.41 -11.69 22.60
N ARG A 350 17.23 -10.66 22.69
CA ARG A 350 16.90 -9.38 23.33
C ARG A 350 16.26 -8.46 22.28
N HIS A 351 15.19 -7.80 22.65
CA HIS A 351 14.34 -7.02 21.76
C HIS A 351 14.54 -5.51 21.94
N ILE A 352 14.83 -4.82 20.85
CA ILE A 352 14.91 -3.36 20.82
C ILE A 352 13.88 -2.83 19.83
N ALA A 353 12.99 -1.95 20.31
CA ALA A 353 12.01 -1.29 19.45
C ALA A 353 12.44 0.16 19.17
N VAL A 354 12.66 0.51 17.90
CA VAL A 354 12.90 1.87 17.42
C VAL A 354 11.61 2.36 16.78
N LEU A 355 10.88 3.22 17.51
CA LEU A 355 9.52 3.63 17.17
C LEU A 355 9.48 5.12 16.82
N GLY A 356 9.10 5.44 15.59
CA GLY A 356 8.78 6.80 15.16
C GLY A 356 7.31 7.14 15.38
N ASP A 357 6.98 8.42 15.24
CA ASP A 357 5.59 8.87 15.35
C ASP A 357 4.69 8.21 14.30
N MET A 358 3.44 8.03 14.70
CA MET A 358 2.31 7.71 13.83
C MET A 358 1.62 9.03 13.44
N LEU A 359 1.69 9.40 12.17
CA LEU A 359 1.11 10.64 11.65
C LEU A 359 -0.38 10.46 11.30
N GLU A 360 -1.08 11.58 11.07
CA GLU A 360 -2.47 11.65 10.62
C GLU A 360 -3.50 11.04 11.60
N LEU A 361 -3.16 11.03 12.89
CA LEU A 361 -4.04 10.55 13.97
C LEU A 361 -4.88 11.67 14.61
N GLY A 362 -4.61 12.95 14.30
CA GLY A 362 -5.32 14.09 14.88
C GLY A 362 -5.42 14.02 16.42
N ASP A 363 -6.62 14.21 16.95
CA ASP A 363 -6.87 14.18 18.39
C ASP A 363 -6.58 12.84 19.06
N CYS A 364 -6.54 11.72 18.30
CA CYS A 364 -6.22 10.40 18.82
C CYS A 364 -4.71 10.19 19.04
N ALA A 365 -3.84 11.06 18.51
CA ALA A 365 -2.40 10.87 18.51
C ALA A 365 -1.82 10.60 19.90
N GLN A 366 -2.18 11.39 20.91
CA GLN A 366 -1.67 11.24 22.27
C GLN A 366 -2.04 9.87 22.88
N ALA A 367 -3.30 9.47 22.72
CA ALA A 367 -3.81 8.22 23.28
C ALA A 367 -3.18 6.98 22.58
N GLU A 368 -3.06 7.04 21.25
CA GLU A 368 -2.52 5.92 20.48
C GLU A 368 -1.02 5.73 20.71
N HIS A 369 -0.22 6.81 20.76
CA HIS A 369 1.19 6.71 21.11
C HIS A 369 1.42 6.14 22.52
N TYR A 370 0.60 6.58 23.49
CA TYR A 370 0.62 6.00 24.83
C TYR A 370 0.25 4.50 24.82
N ARG A 371 -0.79 4.11 24.08
CA ARG A 371 -1.20 2.70 23.94
C ARG A 371 -0.10 1.83 23.32
N ILE A 372 0.57 2.32 22.28
CA ILE A 372 1.69 1.63 21.65
C ILE A 372 2.87 1.50 22.61
N GLY A 373 3.15 2.52 23.44
CA GLY A 373 4.16 2.44 24.51
C GLY A 373 3.87 1.30 25.49
N ARG A 374 2.62 1.11 25.90
CA ARG A 374 2.23 -0.02 26.77
C ARG A 374 2.47 -1.37 26.10
N ILE A 375 2.09 -1.51 24.84
CA ILE A 375 2.35 -2.75 24.07
C ILE A 375 3.86 -2.98 23.93
N ALA A 376 4.64 -1.93 23.66
CA ALA A 376 6.09 -2.03 23.53
C ALA A 376 6.76 -2.51 24.82
N ALA A 377 6.24 -2.11 25.99
CA ALA A 377 6.75 -2.58 27.28
C ALA A 377 6.59 -4.10 27.51
N GLU A 378 5.58 -4.71 26.88
CA GLU A 378 5.35 -6.15 26.96
C GLU A 378 6.18 -6.95 25.94
N LYS A 379 6.68 -6.31 24.89
CA LYS A 379 7.26 -6.96 23.72
C LYS A 379 8.75 -6.62 23.49
N ALA A 380 9.26 -5.59 24.13
CA ALA A 380 10.65 -5.14 23.97
C ALA A 380 11.35 -4.97 25.30
N ASP A 381 12.66 -5.23 25.33
CA ASP A 381 13.54 -4.98 26.48
C ASP A 381 14.00 -3.52 26.53
N MET A 382 14.03 -2.84 25.36
CA MET A 382 14.37 -1.44 25.24
C MET A 382 13.52 -0.75 24.18
N VAL A 383 13.16 0.53 24.44
CA VAL A 383 12.40 1.36 23.51
C VAL A 383 13.14 2.67 23.21
N PHE A 384 13.42 2.91 21.94
CA PHE A 384 13.93 4.17 21.42
C PHE A 384 12.82 4.87 20.65
N ALA A 385 12.23 5.90 21.22
CA ALA A 385 11.13 6.64 20.62
C ALA A 385 11.64 7.93 19.94
N PHE A 386 11.14 8.22 18.75
CA PHE A 386 11.56 9.35 17.92
C PHE A 386 10.38 10.17 17.41
N GLY A 387 10.40 11.45 17.64
CA GLY A 387 9.41 12.41 17.16
C GLY A 387 8.75 13.22 18.26
N PRO A 388 7.81 14.13 17.89
CA PRO A 388 7.04 14.96 18.82
C PRO A 388 6.29 14.18 19.90
N HIS A 389 5.79 12.98 19.59
CA HIS A 389 5.04 12.12 20.50
C HIS A 389 5.90 11.08 21.25
N ALA A 390 7.21 11.10 21.08
CA ALA A 390 8.12 10.15 21.71
C ALA A 390 7.95 10.08 23.24
N GLY A 391 7.69 11.22 23.91
CA GLY A 391 7.40 11.28 25.35
C GLY A 391 6.14 10.48 25.73
N ARG A 392 5.10 10.49 24.90
CA ARG A 392 3.87 9.73 25.15
C ARG A 392 4.06 8.23 25.00
N VAL A 393 4.94 7.82 24.07
CA VAL A 393 5.35 6.41 23.97
C VAL A 393 6.04 5.99 25.28
N LEU A 394 6.98 6.80 25.80
CA LEU A 394 7.68 6.49 27.06
C LEU A 394 6.76 6.47 28.28
N ASP A 395 5.80 7.41 28.39
CA ASP A 395 4.78 7.36 29.44
C ASP A 395 4.02 6.01 29.42
N GLY A 396 3.73 5.51 28.21
CA GLY A 396 3.12 4.20 28.00
C GLY A 396 4.04 3.05 28.43
N THR A 397 5.34 3.09 28.09
CA THR A 397 6.29 2.03 28.48
C THR A 397 6.45 1.95 29.99
N ILE A 398 6.55 3.07 30.69
CA ILE A 398 6.65 3.11 32.16
C ILE A 398 5.39 2.53 32.79
N THR A 399 4.20 2.93 32.31
CA THR A 399 2.92 2.41 32.81
C THR A 399 2.76 0.92 32.49
N GLY A 400 3.34 0.43 31.40
CA GLY A 400 3.39 -0.99 31.03
C GLY A 400 4.40 -1.80 31.86
N GLY A 401 5.13 -1.17 32.78
CA GLY A 401 6.05 -1.84 33.70
C GLY A 401 7.53 -1.88 33.24
N MET A 402 7.87 -1.23 32.13
CA MET A 402 9.26 -1.12 31.70
C MET A 402 10.04 -0.14 32.63
N PRO A 403 11.25 -0.49 33.09
CA PRO A 403 12.09 0.44 33.83
C PRO A 403 12.37 1.70 32.99
N GLU A 404 12.30 2.87 33.63
CA GLU A 404 12.49 4.17 32.95
C GLU A 404 13.83 4.26 32.20
N THR A 405 14.88 3.59 32.70
CA THR A 405 16.19 3.53 32.09
C THR A 405 16.25 2.76 30.77
N MET A 406 15.23 1.95 30.46
CA MET A 406 15.13 1.14 29.25
C MET A 406 14.38 1.86 28.13
N GLY A 407 13.72 2.98 28.41
CA GLY A 407 13.06 3.85 27.44
C GLY A 407 13.85 5.14 27.21
N ARG A 408 13.97 5.58 25.95
CA ARG A 408 14.63 6.84 25.62
C ARG A 408 13.98 7.55 24.44
N ALA A 409 13.74 8.88 24.58
CA ALA A 409 13.21 9.74 23.54
C ALA A 409 14.32 10.52 22.83
N PHE A 410 14.16 10.71 21.51
CA PHE A 410 15.10 11.42 20.67
C PHE A 410 14.40 12.45 19.77
N LYS A 411 15.12 13.52 19.46
CA LYS A 411 14.69 14.58 18.53
C LYS A 411 15.52 14.60 17.25
N SER A 412 16.67 13.94 17.24
CA SER A 412 17.59 13.82 16.11
C SER A 412 17.80 12.35 15.73
N ARG A 413 17.80 12.05 14.43
CA ARG A 413 18.07 10.68 13.91
C ARG A 413 19.52 10.27 14.17
N GLU A 414 20.44 11.22 14.10
CA GLU A 414 21.85 11.03 14.35
C GLU A 414 22.10 10.62 15.81
N GLU A 415 21.47 11.33 16.77
CA GLU A 415 21.55 10.98 18.19
C GLU A 415 20.93 9.61 18.47
N LEU A 416 19.78 9.31 17.85
CA LEU A 416 19.12 8.02 17.96
C LEU A 416 20.02 6.89 17.44
N ALA A 417 20.57 7.02 16.23
CA ALA A 417 21.46 6.02 15.65
C ALA A 417 22.72 5.80 16.51
N ALA A 418 23.33 6.87 17.02
CA ALA A 418 24.49 6.79 17.90
C ALA A 418 24.14 6.13 19.25
N ALA A 419 22.97 6.43 19.82
CA ALA A 419 22.53 5.79 21.06
C ALA A 419 22.22 4.31 20.87
N LEU A 420 21.58 3.95 19.74
CA LEU A 420 21.28 2.58 19.37
C LEU A 420 22.57 1.75 19.22
N ARG A 421 23.60 2.27 18.53
CA ARG A 421 24.90 1.59 18.40
C ARG A 421 25.55 1.30 19.75
N ARG A 422 25.44 2.23 20.72
CA ARG A 422 26.00 2.02 22.07
C ARG A 422 25.23 1.00 22.90
N ALA A 423 23.93 0.86 22.65
CA ALA A 423 23.05 -0.01 23.44
C ALA A 423 22.93 -1.42 22.86
N ALA A 424 22.98 -1.55 21.52
CA ALA A 424 22.79 -2.80 20.82
C ALA A 424 23.99 -3.75 21.03
N LYS A 425 23.69 -5.05 21.11
CA LYS A 425 24.67 -6.13 21.26
C LYS A 425 24.44 -7.19 20.20
N PRO A 426 25.47 -7.87 19.70
CA PRO A 426 25.30 -9.00 18.80
C PRO A 426 24.26 -10.00 19.34
N GLY A 427 23.35 -10.45 18.47
CA GLY A 427 22.23 -11.31 18.82
C GLY A 427 20.91 -10.56 19.16
N ASP A 428 20.93 -9.22 19.22
CA ASP A 428 19.70 -8.46 19.43
C ASP A 428 18.80 -8.52 18.19
N VAL A 429 17.49 -8.49 18.43
CA VAL A 429 16.45 -8.29 17.41
C VAL A 429 15.98 -6.84 17.48
N ILE A 430 16.07 -6.11 16.37
CA ILE A 430 15.81 -4.67 16.34
C ILE A 430 14.70 -4.35 15.34
N LEU A 431 13.60 -3.84 15.84
CA LEU A 431 12.49 -3.34 15.02
C LEU A 431 12.67 -1.85 14.73
N PHE A 432 12.55 -1.45 13.46
CA PHE A 432 12.44 -0.06 13.03
C PHE A 432 11.06 0.17 12.42
N LYS A 433 10.25 1.03 13.05
CA LYS A 433 8.91 1.35 12.55
C LYS A 433 8.46 2.77 12.89
N GLY A 434 7.97 3.50 11.89
CA GLY A 434 7.42 4.85 12.00
C GLY A 434 6.69 5.24 10.72
N SER A 435 5.91 6.30 10.76
CA SER A 435 5.31 6.86 9.54
C SER A 435 6.39 7.30 8.55
N HIS A 436 6.08 7.25 7.27
CA HIS A 436 7.04 7.56 6.18
C HIS A 436 7.77 8.90 6.38
N GLY A 437 7.03 9.93 6.82
CA GLY A 437 7.60 11.25 7.10
C GLY A 437 8.64 11.29 8.24
N MET A 438 8.75 10.23 9.05
CA MET A 438 9.77 10.12 10.11
C MET A 438 11.13 9.71 9.57
N HIS A 439 11.19 9.11 8.38
CA HIS A 439 12.42 8.69 7.71
C HIS A 439 13.32 7.79 8.57
N LEU A 440 12.73 6.78 9.22
CA LEU A 440 13.49 5.84 10.05
C LEU A 440 14.41 4.92 9.25
N GLU A 441 14.20 4.77 7.94
CA GLU A 441 15.14 4.11 7.03
C GLU A 441 16.54 4.75 7.09
N LYS A 442 16.63 6.07 7.31
CA LYS A 442 17.90 6.77 7.47
C LYS A 442 18.59 6.45 8.80
N VAL A 443 17.80 6.16 9.85
CA VAL A 443 18.35 5.70 11.15
C VAL A 443 18.93 4.29 10.99
N LEU A 444 18.19 3.40 10.31
CA LEU A 444 18.65 2.04 9.99
C LEU A 444 19.94 2.07 9.14
N GLU A 445 19.95 2.85 8.06
CA GLU A 445 21.15 3.02 7.24
C GLU A 445 22.33 3.55 8.05
N ALA A 446 22.11 4.59 8.88
CA ALA A 446 23.15 5.14 9.73
C ALA A 446 23.63 4.13 10.76
N PHE A 447 22.74 3.34 11.37
CA PHE A 447 23.09 2.27 12.32
C PHE A 447 23.97 1.20 11.68
N LEU A 448 23.65 0.82 10.43
CA LEU A 448 24.39 -0.21 9.68
C LEU A 448 25.65 0.31 8.97
N LYS A 449 25.91 1.64 8.89
CA LYS A 449 27.18 2.15 8.37
C LYS A 449 28.33 1.82 9.32
N GLU A 450 29.50 1.55 8.75
CA GLU A 450 30.75 1.47 9.53
C GLU A 450 31.14 2.87 10.00
N GLU A 451 31.62 2.97 11.25
CA GLU A 451 32.37 4.17 11.65
C GLU A 451 33.72 4.13 10.92
N THR A 452 33.89 5.06 9.98
CA THR A 452 35.17 5.29 9.30
C THR A 452 36.17 5.89 10.26
#